data_9744312de53825831db4d198c90cec93
#
_entry.id   9744312de53825831db4d198c90cec93
#
_cell.length_a   1.000
_cell.length_b   1.000
_cell.length_c   1.000
_cell.angle_alpha   90.00
_cell.angle_beta   90.00
_cell.angle_gamma   90.00
#
_symmetry.space_group_name_H-M   'P 1'
#
loop_
_entity.id
_entity.type
_entity.pdbx_description
1 polymer ?
#
loop_
_entity_poly.entity_id
_entity_poly.type
_entity_poly.pdbx_seq_one_letter_code
_entity_poly.pdbx_strand_id
1 'polypeptide(L)'
;MDFQHIEATFGKLEYRSLSFSKGLNIIEAPNESGKSTLLAFLRVMLYGFPPRERGALADKNRYAPWSLSPMRGTLALTCQKGDITLQRDTARANSPRGRFSAVYTGSGEAVDGLTAADCGETLLGVPCEVYERSAFIRQSSLTVDA
;
A
#
# COMPACT_ATOMS: atom_id res chain seq x y z
N MET A 1 6.55 0.62 -13.80
CA MET A 1 6.36 1.32 -12.51
C MET A 1 7.35 0.75 -11.51
N ASP A 2 8.14 1.60 -10.88
CA ASP A 2 9.15 1.20 -9.90
C ASP A 2 8.86 1.90 -8.56
N PHE A 3 8.81 1.14 -7.48
CA PHE A 3 8.75 1.71 -6.13
C PHE A 3 10.12 2.26 -5.75
N GLN A 4 10.16 3.42 -5.15
CA GLN A 4 11.39 4.08 -4.71
C GLN A 4 11.53 4.06 -3.19
N HIS A 5 10.47 4.45 -2.49
CA HIS A 5 10.52 4.61 -1.04
C HIS A 5 9.13 4.48 -0.43
N ILE A 6 9.06 3.93 0.77
CA ILE A 6 7.87 3.93 1.59
C ILE A 6 8.13 4.44 2.99
N GLU A 7 7.13 5.05 3.57
CA GLU A 7 7.00 5.28 5.01
C GLU A 7 5.64 4.74 5.45
N ALA A 8 5.61 3.95 6.51
CA ALA A 8 4.41 3.23 6.91
C ALA A 8 4.19 3.24 8.42
N THR A 9 2.95 3.57 8.81
CA THR A 9 2.36 3.23 10.11
C THR A 9 1.06 2.48 9.80
N PHE A 10 1.14 1.14 9.82
CA PHE A 10 0.10 0.26 9.31
C PHE A 10 0.27 -1.14 9.91
N GLY A 11 -0.67 -1.60 10.70
CA GLY A 11 -0.57 -2.86 11.41
C GLY A 11 0.69 -2.96 12.27
N LYS A 12 1.53 -3.95 11.99
CA LYS A 12 2.83 -4.15 12.67
C LYS A 12 3.92 -3.17 12.21
N LEU A 13 3.70 -2.44 11.13
CA LEU A 13 4.64 -1.44 10.65
C LEU A 13 4.38 -0.14 11.41
N GLU A 14 5.22 0.16 12.38
CA GLU A 14 5.17 1.44 13.11
C GLU A 14 6.38 2.29 12.72
N TYR A 15 6.11 3.45 12.10
CA TYR A 15 7.12 4.40 11.64
C TYR A 15 8.25 3.73 10.83
N ARG A 16 7.88 2.76 9.98
CA ARG A 16 8.84 2.03 9.16
C ARG A 16 9.10 2.76 7.86
N SER A 17 10.37 2.85 7.53
CA SER A 17 10.87 3.42 6.28
C SER A 17 11.67 2.37 5.53
N LEU A 18 11.45 2.24 4.22
CA LEU A 18 12.13 1.30 3.37
C LEU A 18 12.36 1.92 1.99
N SER A 19 13.58 1.85 1.51
CA SER A 19 13.95 2.26 0.15
C SER A 19 14.18 1.05 -0.74
N PHE A 20 13.79 1.18 -2.00
CA PHE A 20 13.95 0.14 -3.01
C PHE A 20 14.98 0.57 -4.04
N SER A 21 15.77 -0.39 -4.51
CA SER A 21 16.65 -0.21 -5.65
C SER A 21 15.92 -0.58 -6.93
N LYS A 22 16.43 -0.11 -8.07
CA LYS A 22 15.91 -0.56 -9.36
C LYS A 22 16.17 -2.06 -9.55
N GLY A 23 15.18 -2.78 -10.06
CA GLY A 23 15.26 -4.21 -10.30
C GLY A 23 14.80 -5.05 -9.10
N LEU A 24 15.44 -6.18 -8.86
CA LEU A 24 15.07 -7.12 -7.81
C LEU A 24 15.43 -6.60 -6.41
N ASN A 25 14.47 -6.55 -5.52
CA ASN A 25 14.66 -6.25 -4.11
C ASN A 25 14.29 -7.48 -3.27
N ILE A 26 15.21 -7.93 -2.43
CA ILE A 26 15.01 -9.05 -1.52
C ILE A 26 14.92 -8.49 -0.11
N ILE A 27 13.78 -8.76 0.56
CA ILE A 27 13.53 -8.34 1.93
C ILE A 27 13.56 -9.58 2.80
N GLU A 28 14.64 -9.73 3.57
CA GLU A 28 14.80 -10.79 4.55
C GLU A 28 14.54 -10.25 5.95
N ALA A 29 13.68 -10.93 6.69
CA ALA A 29 13.37 -10.57 8.06
C ALA A 29 12.76 -11.79 8.78
N PRO A 30 12.89 -11.87 10.12
CA PRO A 30 12.31 -12.96 10.93
C PRO A 30 10.81 -13.15 10.67
N ASN A 31 10.29 -14.31 11.01
CA ASN A 31 8.84 -14.55 11.00
C ASN A 31 8.15 -13.53 11.91
N GLU A 32 6.92 -13.15 11.52
CA GLU A 32 6.11 -12.14 12.22
C GLU A 32 6.68 -10.72 12.24
N SER A 33 7.73 -10.42 11.49
CA SER A 33 8.34 -9.08 11.41
C SER A 33 7.55 -8.06 10.59
N GLY A 34 6.42 -8.46 9.97
CA GLY A 34 5.59 -7.57 9.17
C GLY A 34 5.78 -7.67 7.66
N LYS A 35 6.47 -8.71 7.14
CA LYS A 35 6.62 -8.90 5.68
C LYS A 35 5.28 -8.96 4.93
N SER A 36 4.33 -9.75 5.42
CA SER A 36 2.98 -9.82 4.84
C SER A 36 2.20 -8.51 5.03
N THR A 37 2.46 -7.80 6.12
CA THR A 37 1.88 -6.48 6.38
C THR A 37 2.39 -5.45 5.38
N LEU A 38 3.67 -5.53 4.99
CA LEU A 38 4.24 -4.68 3.95
C LEU A 38 3.54 -4.87 2.60
N LEU A 39 3.28 -6.11 2.21
CA LEU A 39 2.55 -6.40 0.97
C LEU A 39 1.12 -5.85 1.02
N ALA A 40 0.42 -6.04 2.15
CA ALA A 40 -0.91 -5.47 2.34
C ALA A 40 -0.89 -3.93 2.33
N PHE A 41 0.14 -3.32 2.90
CA PHE A 41 0.36 -1.88 2.87
C PHE A 41 0.48 -1.35 1.43
N LEU A 42 1.32 -1.97 0.60
CA LEU A 42 1.48 -1.57 -0.81
C LEU A 42 0.15 -1.67 -1.59
N ARG A 43 -0.61 -2.74 -1.36
CA ARG A 43 -1.94 -2.88 -1.95
C ARG A 43 -2.88 -1.75 -1.51
N VAL A 44 -2.91 -1.42 -0.21
CA VAL A 44 -3.75 -0.34 0.32
C VAL A 44 -3.31 1.03 -0.20
N MET A 45 -2.01 1.26 -0.33
CA MET A 45 -1.51 2.51 -0.93
C MET A 45 -2.00 2.71 -2.36
N LEU A 46 -2.07 1.64 -3.16
CA LEU A 46 -2.52 1.69 -4.55
C LEU A 46 -4.06 1.71 -4.68
N TYR A 47 -4.75 0.82 -3.99
CA TYR A 47 -6.19 0.58 -4.21
C TYR A 47 -7.10 0.99 -3.05
N GLY A 48 -6.54 1.38 -1.90
CA GLY A 48 -7.31 1.66 -0.69
C GLY A 48 -7.86 0.41 -0.01
N PHE A 49 -8.71 0.63 0.99
CA PHE A 49 -9.44 -0.46 1.65
C PHE A 49 -10.70 -0.83 0.86
N PRO A 50 -11.07 -2.12 0.86
CA PRO A 50 -12.34 -2.55 0.27
C PRO A 50 -13.53 -1.84 0.93
N PRO A 51 -14.42 -1.20 0.15
CA PRO A 51 -15.47 -0.34 0.71
C PRO A 51 -16.57 -1.10 1.46
N ARG A 52 -16.68 -2.41 1.26
CA ARG A 52 -17.76 -3.25 1.79
C ARG A 52 -17.34 -4.24 2.87
N GLU A 53 -16.07 -4.26 3.25
CA GLU A 53 -15.60 -5.16 4.30
C GLU A 53 -16.16 -4.77 5.67
N ARG A 54 -16.73 -5.75 6.36
CA ARG A 54 -17.26 -5.63 7.71
C ARG A 54 -16.73 -6.75 8.60
N GLY A 55 -16.66 -6.49 9.90
CA GLY A 55 -16.24 -7.47 10.90
C GLY A 55 -14.77 -7.37 11.33
N ALA A 56 -14.39 -8.23 12.25
CA ALA A 56 -13.06 -8.22 12.87
C ALA A 56 -11.92 -8.56 11.88
N LEU A 57 -12.23 -9.33 10.84
CA LEU A 57 -11.26 -9.74 9.81
C LEU A 57 -11.16 -8.75 8.65
N ALA A 58 -11.97 -7.68 8.63
CA ALA A 58 -11.82 -6.63 7.62
C ALA A 58 -10.40 -6.02 7.69
N ASP A 59 -9.80 -5.75 6.55
CA ASP A 59 -8.43 -5.23 6.46
C ASP A 59 -8.22 -3.96 7.32
N LYS A 60 -9.22 -3.08 7.38
CA LYS A 60 -9.17 -1.88 8.23
C LYS A 60 -9.01 -2.17 9.72
N ASN A 61 -9.52 -3.31 10.21
CA ASN A 61 -9.39 -3.74 11.60
C ASN A 61 -8.12 -4.57 11.79
N ARG A 62 -7.84 -5.46 10.84
CA ARG A 62 -6.67 -6.34 10.85
C ARG A 62 -5.36 -5.58 10.85
N TYR A 63 -5.30 -4.47 10.11
CA TYR A 63 -4.11 -3.63 9.97
C TYR A 63 -4.17 -2.33 10.77
N ALA A 64 -5.10 -2.19 11.69
CA ALA A 64 -5.09 -1.08 12.63
C ALA A 64 -3.79 -1.10 13.46
N PRO A 65 -3.06 0.01 13.55
CA PRO A 65 -1.85 0.06 14.36
C PRO A 65 -2.12 -0.27 15.83
N TRP A 66 -1.27 -1.06 16.43
CA TRP A 66 -1.42 -1.45 17.84
C TRP A 66 -1.31 -0.27 18.81
N SER A 67 -0.61 0.77 18.41
CA SER A 67 -0.52 2.05 19.13
C SER A 67 -1.82 2.85 19.13
N LEU A 68 -2.88 2.39 18.42
CA LEU A 68 -4.12 3.12 18.17
C LEU A 68 -3.90 4.44 17.41
N SER A 69 -2.75 4.65 16.84
CA SER A 69 -2.47 5.78 15.94
C SER A 69 -3.28 5.66 14.66
N PRO A 70 -3.59 6.78 13.99
CA PRO A 70 -4.09 6.72 12.61
C PRO A 70 -3.13 5.96 11.70
N MET A 71 -3.66 5.17 10.77
CA MET A 71 -2.86 4.58 9.71
C MET A 71 -2.33 5.70 8.80
N ARG A 72 -1.06 5.62 8.45
CA ARG A 72 -0.40 6.55 7.55
C ARG A 72 0.49 5.82 6.58
N GLY A 73 0.51 6.30 5.37
CA GLY A 73 1.39 5.77 4.36
C GLY A 73 1.85 6.83 3.38
N THR A 74 3.11 6.71 3.01
CA THR A 74 3.72 7.42 1.89
C THR A 74 4.34 6.39 0.98
N LEU A 75 4.09 6.50 -0.32
CA LEU A 75 4.67 5.65 -1.35
C LEU A 75 5.21 6.53 -2.48
N ALA A 76 6.52 6.63 -2.58
CA ALA A 76 7.19 7.26 -3.71
C ALA A 76 7.46 6.21 -4.79
N LEU A 77 7.10 6.52 -6.02
CA LEU A 77 7.25 5.63 -7.17
C LEU A 77 7.53 6.39 -8.47
N THR A 78 8.13 5.72 -9.43
CA THR A 78 8.29 6.17 -10.82
C THR A 78 7.27 5.47 -11.70
N CYS A 79 6.54 6.21 -12.50
CA CYS A 79 5.58 5.71 -13.48
C CYS A 79 5.65 6.49 -14.80
N GLN A 80 4.75 6.22 -15.73
CA GLN A 80 4.68 6.96 -17.00
C GLN A 80 4.44 8.47 -16.83
N LYS A 81 3.80 8.87 -15.71
CA LYS A 81 3.58 10.29 -15.38
C LYS A 81 4.83 10.97 -14.77
N GLY A 82 5.88 10.21 -14.49
CA GLY A 82 7.10 10.67 -13.82
C GLY A 82 7.22 10.15 -12.38
N ASP A 83 7.99 10.85 -11.57
CA ASP A 83 8.17 10.53 -10.14
C ASP A 83 7.05 11.15 -9.33
N ILE A 84 6.26 10.32 -8.69
CA ILE A 84 5.11 10.72 -7.88
C ILE A 84 5.18 10.15 -6.46
N THR A 85 4.56 10.86 -5.55
CA THR A 85 4.40 10.45 -4.15
C THR A 85 2.92 10.36 -3.82
N LEU A 86 2.48 9.15 -3.46
CA LEU A 86 1.14 8.90 -2.95
C LEU A 86 1.17 9.01 -1.42
N GLN A 87 0.15 9.63 -0.85
CA GLN A 87 -0.05 9.71 0.59
C GLN A 87 -1.46 9.27 0.94
N ARG A 88 -1.58 8.44 1.97
CA ARG A 88 -2.86 8.06 2.58
C ARG A 88 -2.75 8.14 4.09
N ASP A 89 -3.77 8.68 4.72
CA ASP A 89 -3.94 8.59 6.16
C ASP A 89 -5.39 8.35 6.53
N THR A 90 -5.63 7.87 7.74
CA THR A 90 -6.96 7.68 8.30
C THR A 90 -7.20 8.66 9.44
N ALA A 91 -8.48 9.00 9.70
CA ALA A 91 -8.81 9.88 10.82
C ALA A 91 -8.64 9.16 12.18
N ARG A 92 -8.76 7.83 12.18
CA ARG A 92 -8.64 6.96 13.37
C ARG A 92 -7.97 5.66 12.97
N ALA A 93 -7.45 4.90 13.95
CA ALA A 93 -6.71 3.66 13.72
C ALA A 93 -7.42 2.66 12.78
N ASN A 94 -8.71 2.52 12.87
CA ASN A 94 -9.51 1.57 12.08
C ASN A 94 -10.52 2.24 11.14
N SER A 95 -10.42 3.55 10.92
CA SER A 95 -11.31 4.26 9.99
C SER A 95 -10.83 4.08 8.55
N PRO A 96 -11.65 3.57 7.62
CA PRO A 96 -11.29 3.51 6.21
C PRO A 96 -11.38 4.87 5.51
N ARG A 97 -12.03 5.85 6.14
CA ARG A 97 -12.14 7.20 5.63
C ARG A 97 -10.94 8.01 6.07
N GLY A 98 -10.23 8.52 5.13
CA GLY A 98 -9.04 9.31 5.37
C GLY A 98 -8.77 10.24 4.20
N ARG A 99 -7.59 10.81 4.21
CA ARG A 99 -7.11 11.68 3.14
C ARG A 99 -6.28 10.88 2.16
N PHE A 100 -6.38 11.26 0.91
CA PHE A 100 -5.53 10.79 -0.18
C PHE A 100 -4.97 11.99 -0.91
N SER A 101 -3.69 11.94 -1.23
CA SER A 101 -3.07 12.88 -2.14
C SER A 101 -2.06 12.17 -3.03
N ALA A 102 -1.92 12.66 -4.25
CA ALA A 102 -0.89 12.25 -5.19
C ALA A 102 -0.23 13.52 -5.72
N VAL A 103 1.08 13.62 -5.54
CA VAL A 103 1.85 14.79 -5.94
C VAL A 103 3.08 14.36 -6.74
N TYR A 104 3.54 15.22 -7.64
CA TYR A 104 4.85 15.06 -8.26
C TYR A 104 5.94 15.27 -7.21
N THR A 105 6.84 14.32 -7.05
CA THR A 105 7.84 14.30 -5.96
C THR A 105 8.74 15.53 -5.98
N GLY A 106 9.11 16.02 -7.17
CA GLY A 106 10.00 17.17 -7.31
C GLY A 106 9.34 18.53 -7.08
N SER A 107 8.12 18.73 -7.59
CA SER A 107 7.41 20.02 -7.52
C SER A 107 6.41 20.14 -6.38
N GLY A 108 5.89 19.01 -5.87
CA GLY A 108 4.80 18.99 -4.92
C GLY A 108 3.43 19.33 -5.51
N GLU A 109 3.35 19.54 -6.82
CA GLU A 109 2.08 19.79 -7.52
C GLU A 109 1.22 18.54 -7.57
N ALA A 110 -0.10 18.71 -7.49
CA ALA A 110 -1.04 17.62 -7.57
C ALA A 110 -0.96 16.89 -8.92
N VAL A 111 -1.04 15.58 -8.89
CA VAL A 111 -1.11 14.76 -10.11
C VAL A 111 -2.56 14.64 -10.52
N ASP A 112 -2.89 15.16 -11.69
CA ASP A 112 -4.23 15.10 -12.24
C ASP A 112 -4.64 13.66 -12.61
N GLY A 113 -5.93 13.36 -12.40
CA GLY A 113 -6.54 12.10 -12.78
C GLY A 113 -6.24 10.93 -11.84
N LEU A 114 -5.72 11.17 -10.64
CA LEU A 114 -5.58 10.16 -9.60
C LEU A 114 -6.51 10.46 -8.43
N THR A 115 -7.37 9.52 -8.12
CA THR A 115 -8.27 9.61 -6.96
C THR A 115 -8.00 8.50 -5.95
N ALA A 116 -8.55 8.64 -4.75
CA ALA A 116 -8.42 7.61 -3.70
C ALA A 116 -8.95 6.24 -4.12
N ALA A 117 -9.94 6.21 -4.99
CA ALA A 117 -10.64 4.98 -5.40
C ALA A 117 -9.96 4.26 -6.58
N ASP A 118 -9.38 5.02 -7.53
CA ASP A 118 -8.92 4.49 -8.81
C ASP A 118 -7.41 4.60 -9.06
N CYS A 119 -6.68 5.12 -8.09
CA CYS A 119 -5.24 5.37 -8.20
C CYS A 119 -4.47 4.15 -8.74
N GLY A 120 -4.66 2.99 -8.15
CA GLY A 120 -3.97 1.77 -8.57
C GLY A 120 -4.36 1.33 -9.98
N GLU A 121 -5.64 1.38 -10.31
CA GLU A 121 -6.12 1.04 -11.65
C GLU A 121 -5.60 2.01 -12.71
N THR A 122 -5.59 3.29 -12.42
CA THR A 122 -5.04 4.31 -13.32
C THR A 122 -3.54 4.15 -13.55
N LEU A 123 -2.78 3.85 -12.49
CA LEU A 123 -1.31 3.71 -12.58
C LEU A 123 -0.85 2.39 -13.21
N LEU A 124 -1.57 1.30 -12.96
CA LEU A 124 -1.20 -0.05 -13.37
C LEU A 124 -1.99 -0.55 -14.59
N GLY A 125 -3.12 0.08 -14.91
CA GLY A 125 -4.01 -0.36 -15.97
C GLY A 125 -4.81 -1.62 -15.65
N VAL A 126 -4.83 -2.06 -14.38
CA VAL A 126 -5.54 -3.26 -13.94
C VAL A 126 -6.31 -3.01 -12.65
N PRO A 127 -7.50 -3.58 -12.48
CA PRO A 127 -8.25 -3.50 -11.23
C PRO A 127 -7.56 -4.29 -10.10
N CYS A 128 -7.92 -4.00 -8.87
CA CYS A 128 -7.33 -4.61 -7.67
C CYS A 128 -7.34 -6.14 -7.70
N GLU A 129 -8.44 -6.75 -8.16
CA GLU A 129 -8.56 -8.22 -8.24
C GLU A 129 -7.54 -8.84 -9.19
N VAL A 130 -7.25 -8.19 -10.32
CA VAL A 130 -6.23 -8.65 -11.27
C VAL A 130 -4.84 -8.45 -10.68
N TYR A 131 -4.60 -7.31 -10.04
CA TYR A 131 -3.33 -7.06 -9.32
C TYR A 131 -3.05 -8.13 -8.27
N GLU A 132 -4.03 -8.47 -7.43
CA GLU A 132 -3.88 -9.48 -6.38
C GLU A 132 -3.60 -10.89 -6.94
N ARG A 133 -4.08 -11.21 -8.13
CA ARG A 133 -3.88 -12.53 -8.76
C ARG A 133 -2.60 -12.62 -9.57
N SER A 134 -2.11 -11.53 -10.13
CA SER A 134 -1.01 -11.51 -11.08
C SER A 134 0.30 -10.95 -10.52
N ALA A 135 0.21 -9.91 -9.71
CA ALA A 135 1.38 -9.18 -9.20
C ALA A 135 1.60 -9.34 -7.70
N PHE A 136 0.66 -9.95 -7.00
CA PHE A 136 0.65 -10.08 -5.55
C PHE A 136 0.55 -11.54 -5.12
N ILE A 137 1.68 -12.24 -5.08
CA ILE A 137 1.71 -13.66 -4.70
C ILE A 137 1.85 -13.78 -3.20
N ARG A 138 0.81 -14.30 -2.54
CA ARG A 138 0.82 -14.61 -1.11
C ARG A 138 1.38 -16.00 -0.86
N GLN A 139 1.99 -16.22 0.30
CA GLN A 139 2.51 -17.52 0.72
C GLN A 139 1.41 -18.62 0.68
N SER A 140 0.18 -18.28 1.02
CA SER A 140 -0.97 -19.21 1.00
C SER A 140 -1.47 -19.57 -0.41
N SER A 141 -1.02 -18.85 -1.44
CA SER A 141 -1.38 -19.18 -2.84
C SER A 141 -0.39 -20.12 -3.53
N LEU A 142 0.68 -20.49 -2.85
CA LEU A 142 1.67 -21.46 -3.31
C LEU A 142 1.29 -22.87 -2.81
N THR A 143 0.09 -23.36 -3.14
CA THR A 143 -0.22 -24.78 -3.02
C THR A 143 0.42 -25.48 -4.21
N VAL A 144 1.44 -26.24 -3.94
CA VAL A 144 1.94 -27.25 -4.88
C VAL A 144 0.97 -28.42 -4.76
N ASP A 145 0.10 -28.60 -5.74
CA ASP A 145 -0.63 -29.85 -5.89
C ASP A 145 0.41 -30.94 -6.21
N ALA A 146 0.63 -31.78 -5.23
CA ALA A 146 1.51 -32.93 -5.37
C ALA A 146 0.79 -34.04 -6.14
#